data_b22bd1f6bfd7eb03b1a124b01a603704
#
_entry.id   b22bd1f6bfd7eb03b1a124b01a603704
#
_cell.length_a   1.000
_cell.length_b   1.000
_cell.length_c   1.000
_cell.angle_alpha   90.00
_cell.angle_beta   90.00
_cell.angle_gamma   90.00
#
_symmetry.space_group_name_H-M   'P 1'
#
loop_
_entity.id
_entity.type
_entity.pdbx_description
1 polymer ?
#
loop_
_entity_poly.entity_id
_entity_poly.type
_entity_poly.pdbx_seq_one_letter_code
_entity_poly.pdbx_strand_id
1 'polypeptide(L)'
;MENFSDLQFVKFLDGVSARAVYGDYELSVVRHSGSYGGRNGMYEIAVFKGHEMLEMPGITQDGDTVKGFLSEEEAVSYTHLRAHETNSN
;
A
#
# COMPACT_ATOMS: atom_id res chain seq x y z
N MET A 1 -13.30 0.28 -0.55
CA MET A 1 -12.42 1.36 -0.04
C MET A 1 -12.31 2.44 -1.10
N GLU A 2 -12.80 3.62 -0.82
CA GLU A 2 -12.90 4.68 -1.81
C GLU A 2 -12.12 5.94 -1.44
N ASN A 3 -11.78 6.09 -0.18
CA ASN A 3 -11.08 7.27 0.32
C ASN A 3 -9.91 6.86 1.20
N PHE A 4 -8.93 7.75 1.30
CA PHE A 4 -7.81 7.55 2.20
C PHE A 4 -8.27 7.32 3.64
N SER A 5 -9.35 8.01 4.05
CA SER A 5 -9.89 7.86 5.40
C SER A 5 -10.49 6.48 5.66
N ASP A 6 -10.72 5.68 4.62
CA ASP A 6 -11.21 4.31 4.80
C ASP A 6 -10.09 3.36 5.22
N LEU A 7 -8.84 3.76 5.06
CA LEU A 7 -7.71 2.99 5.55
C LEU A 7 -7.60 3.18 7.06
N GLN A 8 -7.46 2.08 7.76
CA GLN A 8 -7.35 2.09 9.23
C GLN A 8 -5.87 2.18 9.61
N PHE A 9 -5.38 3.40 9.76
CA PHE A 9 -3.98 3.60 10.13
C PHE A 9 -3.76 3.41 11.63
N VAL A 10 -2.68 2.71 11.96
CA VAL A 10 -2.24 2.53 13.34
C VAL A 10 -0.80 3.03 13.43
N LYS A 11 -0.39 3.35 14.65
CA LYS A 11 0.98 3.79 14.90
C LYS A 11 1.95 2.66 14.53
N PHE A 12 3.00 2.99 13.79
CA PHE A 12 4.00 2.04 13.35
C PHE A 12 5.36 2.73 13.32
N LEU A 13 6.28 2.28 14.17
CA LEU A 13 7.58 2.92 14.32
C LEU A 13 7.39 4.41 14.66
N ASP A 14 8.02 5.31 13.93
CA ASP A 14 7.84 6.76 14.10
C ASP A 14 6.78 7.33 13.16
N GLY A 15 5.94 6.48 12.59
CA GLY A 15 4.90 6.91 11.66
C GLY A 15 3.65 6.07 11.77
N VAL A 16 3.09 5.68 10.64
CA VAL A 16 1.81 4.98 10.58
C VAL A 16 1.83 3.87 9.55
N SER A 17 0.95 2.88 9.73
CA SER A 17 0.72 1.84 8.73
C SER A 17 -0.75 1.46 8.70
N ALA A 18 -1.20 1.02 7.53
CA ALA A 18 -2.54 0.48 7.34
C ALA A 18 -2.44 -0.73 6.42
N ARG A 19 -3.41 -1.62 6.53
CA ARG A 19 -3.45 -2.82 5.70
C ARG A 19 -4.83 -2.99 5.10
N ALA A 20 -4.85 -3.46 3.84
CA ALA A 20 -6.09 -3.80 3.14
C ALA A 20 -5.96 -5.23 2.66
N VAL A 21 -6.93 -6.07 2.99
CA VAL A 21 -6.89 -7.50 2.68
C VAL A 21 -7.83 -7.79 1.53
N TYR A 22 -7.34 -8.48 0.51
CA TYR A 22 -8.10 -8.87 -0.67
C TYR A 22 -7.84 -10.35 -0.95
N GLY A 23 -8.71 -11.23 -0.44
CA GLY A 23 -8.52 -12.66 -0.58
C GLY A 23 -7.23 -13.11 0.09
N ASP A 24 -6.33 -13.71 -0.68
CA ASP A 24 -5.04 -14.19 -0.18
C ASP A 24 -3.97 -13.10 -0.15
N TYR A 25 -4.29 -11.91 -0.66
CA TYR A 25 -3.33 -10.82 -0.79
C TYR A 25 -3.61 -9.74 0.23
N GLU A 26 -2.55 -9.06 0.63
CA GLU A 26 -2.64 -7.95 1.56
C GLU A 26 -1.79 -6.80 1.04
N LEU A 27 -2.36 -5.61 1.01
CA LEU A 27 -1.62 -4.40 0.68
C LEU A 27 -1.28 -3.69 1.98
N SER A 28 -0.02 -3.31 2.11
CA SER A 28 0.47 -2.55 3.27
C SER A 28 0.79 -1.15 2.80
N VAL A 29 0.26 -0.15 3.49
CA VAL A 29 0.52 1.27 3.20
C VAL A 29 1.21 1.85 4.41
N VAL A 30 2.43 2.33 4.27
CA VAL A 30 3.22 2.82 5.40
C VAL A 30 3.77 4.21 5.13
N ARG A 31 4.02 4.94 6.22
CA ARG A 31 4.75 6.20 6.19
C ARG A 31 5.53 6.31 7.49
N HIS A 32 6.84 6.17 7.42
CA HIS A 32 7.73 6.37 8.56
C HIS A 32 9.10 6.79 8.02
N SER A 33 10.01 7.15 8.91
CA SER A 33 11.30 7.72 8.49
C SER A 33 12.13 6.77 7.64
N GLY A 34 11.91 5.46 7.75
CA GLY A 34 12.61 4.45 6.97
C GLY A 34 11.90 4.03 5.70
N SER A 35 10.68 4.50 5.43
CA SER A 35 9.97 4.16 4.21
C SER A 35 10.32 5.13 3.08
N TYR A 36 10.14 4.67 1.83
CA TYR A 36 10.43 5.52 0.68
C TYR A 36 9.45 6.70 0.61
N GLY A 37 9.99 7.90 0.78
CA GLY A 37 9.21 9.13 0.78
C GLY A 37 8.64 9.51 2.15
N GLY A 38 8.82 8.66 3.17
CA GLY A 38 8.22 8.88 4.49
C GLY A 38 8.63 10.20 5.14
N ARG A 39 9.88 10.60 4.99
CA ARG A 39 10.37 11.86 5.55
C ARG A 39 9.76 13.09 4.90
N ASN A 40 9.20 12.92 3.71
CA ASN A 40 8.52 13.98 2.98
C ASN A 40 7.00 13.88 3.14
N GLY A 41 6.52 13.04 4.06
CA GLY A 41 5.09 12.87 4.28
C GLY A 41 4.39 12.03 3.22
N MET A 42 5.15 11.27 2.44
CA MET A 42 4.62 10.44 1.37
C MET A 42 4.57 8.98 1.81
N TYR A 43 3.83 8.18 1.09
CA TYR A 43 3.52 6.80 1.48
C TYR A 43 4.22 5.79 0.58
N GLU A 44 4.43 4.61 1.14
CA GLU A 44 4.99 3.47 0.42
C GLU A 44 3.97 2.32 0.50
N ILE A 45 3.74 1.65 -0.63
CA ILE A 45 2.83 0.52 -0.69
C ILE A 45 3.62 -0.75 -0.99
N ALA A 46 3.23 -1.86 -0.34
CA ALA A 46 3.81 -3.18 -0.58
C ALA A 46 2.69 -4.19 -0.68
N VAL A 47 2.92 -5.27 -1.43
CA VAL A 47 1.95 -6.34 -1.60
C VAL A 47 2.51 -7.60 -0.97
N PHE A 48 1.68 -8.27 -0.18
CA PHE A 48 2.04 -9.52 0.49
C PHE A 48 1.06 -10.63 0.11
N LYS A 49 1.57 -11.84 0.06
CA LYS A 49 0.74 -13.06 0.04
C LYS A 49 1.25 -13.93 1.18
N GLY A 50 0.47 -14.07 2.25
CA GLY A 50 0.95 -14.66 3.47
C GLY A 50 2.04 -13.79 4.08
N HIS A 51 3.22 -14.33 4.26
CA HIS A 51 4.36 -13.58 4.80
C HIS A 51 5.36 -13.15 3.73
N GLU A 52 5.04 -13.35 2.46
CA GLU A 52 5.93 -13.08 1.35
C GLU A 52 5.58 -11.76 0.67
N MET A 53 6.57 -10.90 0.47
CA MET A 53 6.40 -9.70 -0.35
C MET A 53 6.48 -10.11 -1.81
N LEU A 54 5.60 -9.54 -2.62
CA LEU A 54 5.50 -9.87 -4.02
C LEU A 54 5.67 -8.65 -4.90
N GLU A 55 6.27 -8.88 -6.07
CA GLU A 55 6.21 -7.93 -7.15
C GLU A 55 4.82 -8.03 -7.77
N MET A 56 4.12 -6.90 -7.87
CA MET A 56 2.77 -6.88 -8.43
C MET A 56 2.70 -5.80 -9.50
N PRO A 57 2.84 -6.16 -10.78
CA PRO A 57 2.78 -5.17 -11.87
C PRO A 57 1.50 -4.35 -11.79
N GLY A 58 1.64 -3.05 -11.97
CA GLY A 58 0.53 -2.12 -11.87
C GLY A 58 0.30 -1.56 -10.48
N ILE A 59 0.93 -2.14 -9.46
CA ILE A 59 0.84 -1.67 -8.07
C ILE A 59 2.22 -1.36 -7.52
N THR A 60 3.14 -2.32 -7.56
CA THR A 60 4.51 -2.09 -7.10
C THR A 60 5.35 -1.54 -8.26
N GLN A 61 6.49 -0.93 -7.91
CA GLN A 61 7.44 -0.44 -8.90
C GLN A 61 7.94 -1.61 -9.72
N ASP A 62 8.11 -1.43 -11.03
CA ASP A 62 8.61 -2.49 -11.90
C ASP A 62 9.94 -3.04 -11.38
N GLY A 63 10.00 -4.34 -11.23
CA GLY A 63 11.18 -5.02 -10.72
C GLY A 63 11.35 -4.92 -9.21
N ASP A 64 10.32 -4.47 -8.48
CA ASP A 64 10.39 -4.29 -7.04
C ASP A 64 9.12 -4.79 -6.38
N THR A 65 9.19 -5.00 -5.06
CA THR A 65 8.05 -5.45 -4.26
C THR A 65 7.33 -4.29 -3.57
N VAL A 66 7.79 -3.06 -3.79
CA VAL A 66 7.21 -1.86 -3.18
C VAL A 66 7.13 -0.74 -4.20
N LYS A 67 6.33 0.27 -3.87
CA LYS A 67 6.31 1.53 -4.60
C LYS A 67 6.21 2.65 -3.57
N GLY A 68 7.15 3.58 -3.62
CA GLY A 68 7.22 4.67 -2.66
C GLY A 68 6.87 6.02 -3.26
N PHE A 69 7.05 7.06 -2.44
CA PHE A 69 6.81 8.46 -2.83
C PHE A 69 5.38 8.69 -3.34
N LEU A 70 4.41 8.07 -2.67
CA LEU A 70 3.00 8.19 -3.05
C LEU A 70 2.30 9.24 -2.21
N SER A 71 1.46 10.06 -2.85
CA SER A 71 0.55 10.94 -2.15
C SER A 71 -0.59 10.10 -1.54
N GLU A 72 -1.42 10.72 -0.69
CA GLU A 72 -2.60 10.04 -0.15
C GLU A 72 -3.50 9.55 -1.28
N GLU A 73 -3.73 10.39 -2.28
CA GLU A 73 -4.60 10.03 -3.41
C GLU A 73 -4.04 8.86 -4.20
N GLU A 74 -2.73 8.86 -4.44
CA GLU A 74 -2.09 7.78 -5.17
C GLU A 74 -2.17 6.47 -4.39
N ALA A 75 -1.95 6.51 -3.08
CA ALA A 75 -2.04 5.31 -2.24
C ALA A 75 -3.45 4.71 -2.30
N VAL A 76 -4.48 5.56 -2.21
CA VAL A 76 -5.88 5.10 -2.33
C VAL A 76 -6.14 4.52 -3.70
N SER A 77 -5.61 5.16 -4.74
CA SER A 77 -5.81 4.69 -6.11
C SER A 77 -5.30 3.26 -6.28
N TYR A 78 -4.13 2.95 -5.72
CA TYR A 78 -3.57 1.60 -5.82
C TYR A 78 -4.40 0.58 -5.03
N THR A 79 -4.88 0.93 -3.85
CA THR A 79 -5.73 0.02 -3.08
C THR A 79 -7.07 -0.19 -3.77
N HIS A 80 -7.62 0.86 -4.35
CA HIS A 80 -8.88 0.76 -5.09
C HIS A 80 -8.72 -0.09 -6.36
N LEU A 81 -7.61 0.08 -7.06
CA LEU A 81 -7.30 -0.70 -8.25
C LEU A 81 -7.25 -2.19 -7.93
N ARG A 82 -6.62 -2.55 -6.81
CA ARG A 82 -6.54 -3.94 -6.39
C ARG A 82 -7.93 -4.51 -6.08
N ALA A 83 -8.77 -3.75 -5.38
CA ALA A 83 -10.14 -4.17 -5.09
C ALA A 83 -10.94 -4.37 -6.37
N HIS A 84 -10.75 -3.48 -7.34
CA HIS A 84 -11.43 -3.58 -8.63
C HIS A 84 -11.01 -4.85 -9.38
N GLU A 85 -9.72 -5.16 -9.41
CA GLU A 85 -9.21 -6.39 -10.02
C GLU A 85 -9.85 -7.62 -9.39
N THR A 86 -9.97 -7.61 -8.08
CA THR A 86 -10.57 -8.73 -7.33
C THR A 86 -12.03 -8.90 -7.73
N ASN A 87 -12.74 -7.81 -7.93
CA ASN A 87 -14.15 -7.83 -8.26
C ASN A 87 -14.44 -8.18 -9.73
N SER A 88 -13.47 -8.00 -10.59
CA SER A 88 -13.69 -8.23 -12.01
C SER A 88 -13.58 -9.69 -12.40
N ASN A 89 -13.26 -10.53 -11.46
CA ASN A 89 -13.25 -11.98 -11.70
C ASN A 89 -14.60 -12.58 -11.41
#